data_bb0e529a0429bdf932e91d8ee0f58aab
#
_entry.id   bb0e529a0429bdf932e91d8ee0f58aab
#
_cell.length_a   1.000
_cell.length_b   1.000
_cell.length_c   1.000
_cell.angle_alpha   90.00
_cell.angle_beta   90.00
_cell.angle_gamma   90.00
#
_symmetry.space_group_name_H-M   'P 1'
#
loop_
_entity.id
_entity.type
_entity.pdbx_description
1 polymer ?
#
loop_
_entity_poly.entity_id
_entity_poly.type
_entity_poly.pdbx_seq_one_letter_code
_entity_poly.pdbx_strand_id
1 'polypeptide(L)'
;MSEQDRLLDISWTTILKIAIAFLCFYILYLIRDILIWVIFSLIIAVLFNPAINFLRKLKIPRVLSVIFVYVAVFGIFGLLIYYTLPMFISEIQQFAQFFPQYFEKIAPPLRGLGVEAFESVEAFTQSLGKALQSASADILSALAVFFGGVGSTIVVITLALFLSLEEKGMEKIIRLLTPKRYEDYVLFLWEKSQTKVSGWFGARVLTCIFVGIAFFATLKLFSVKYAFSLALLAGVLNFIPILGPVVSGAIAFIFILVTLNFWIACLAVIIFTLIQMIEGNILTPLLTKRFIGLPPVLVLISLAVGAKLLGILGAILAIPLAGIIYEFLRDFLGKRKEEKTTAL
;
A
#
# COMPACT_ATOMS: atom_id res chain seq x y z
N MET A 1 27.70 -20.03 56.73
CA MET A 1 28.24 -20.21 55.37
C MET A 1 27.68 -19.08 54.56
N SER A 2 28.52 -18.11 54.25
CA SER A 2 28.20 -16.87 53.57
C SER A 2 27.78 -17.12 52.11
N GLU A 3 26.62 -16.65 51.74
CA GLU A 3 26.29 -16.45 50.33
C GLU A 3 27.28 -15.43 49.73
N GLN A 4 28.25 -15.97 49.01
CA GLN A 4 29.14 -15.13 48.22
C GLN A 4 28.30 -14.44 47.14
N ASP A 5 28.15 -13.14 47.28
CA ASP A 5 27.72 -12.23 46.21
C ASP A 5 28.42 -12.60 44.90
N ARG A 6 27.70 -13.22 44.00
CA ARG A 6 28.13 -13.33 42.60
C ARG A 6 28.04 -11.94 41.98
N LEU A 7 29.00 -11.12 42.27
CA LEU A 7 29.28 -9.92 41.51
C LEU A 7 29.51 -10.37 40.06
N LEU A 8 28.60 -10.01 39.18
CA LEU A 8 28.79 -10.20 37.76
C LEU A 8 30.05 -9.41 37.35
N ASP A 9 31.16 -10.10 37.20
CA ASP A 9 32.40 -9.52 36.65
C ASP A 9 32.12 -9.12 35.19
N ILE A 10 31.59 -7.92 35.01
CA ILE A 10 31.35 -7.34 33.68
C ILE A 10 32.70 -6.92 33.13
N SER A 11 33.27 -7.74 32.27
CA SER A 11 34.52 -7.45 31.59
C SER A 11 34.40 -6.13 30.79
N TRP A 12 35.43 -5.32 30.77
CA TRP A 12 35.54 -4.13 29.92
C TRP A 12 35.18 -4.40 28.45
N THR A 13 35.51 -5.59 27.94
CA THR A 13 35.12 -6.05 26.60
C THR A 13 33.60 -6.19 26.45
N THR A 14 32.89 -6.59 27.49
CA THR A 14 31.40 -6.66 27.48
C THR A 14 30.78 -5.27 27.49
N ILE A 15 31.32 -4.37 28.32
CA ILE A 15 30.86 -2.96 28.35
C ILE A 15 31.06 -2.29 26.97
N LEU A 16 32.26 -2.51 26.39
CA LEU A 16 32.53 -1.95 25.04
C LEU A 16 31.60 -2.52 23.95
N LYS A 17 31.33 -3.83 23.97
CA LYS A 17 30.37 -4.45 23.04
C LYS A 17 28.97 -3.89 23.20
N ILE A 18 28.49 -3.68 24.43
CA ILE A 18 27.19 -3.06 24.71
C ILE A 18 27.17 -1.61 24.23
N ALA A 19 28.21 -0.84 24.51
CA ALA A 19 28.32 0.55 24.04
C ALA A 19 28.34 0.65 22.51
N ILE A 20 29.08 -0.21 21.82
CA ILE A 20 29.09 -0.28 20.35
C ILE A 20 27.71 -0.67 19.83
N ALA A 21 27.06 -1.67 20.42
CA ALA A 21 25.71 -2.07 20.03
C ALA A 21 24.72 -0.91 20.18
N PHE A 22 24.77 -0.20 21.31
CA PHE A 22 23.92 0.97 21.56
C PHE A 22 24.20 2.10 20.56
N LEU A 23 25.46 2.37 20.26
CA LEU A 23 25.86 3.33 19.26
C LEU A 23 25.35 2.94 17.86
N CYS A 24 25.46 1.68 17.46
CA CYS A 24 24.91 1.18 16.20
C CYS A 24 23.39 1.38 16.12
N PHE A 25 22.64 1.03 17.19
CA PHE A 25 21.19 1.27 17.23
C PHE A 25 20.85 2.76 17.17
N TYR A 26 21.62 3.60 17.84
CA TYR A 26 21.44 5.05 17.80
C TYR A 26 21.68 5.61 16.39
N ILE A 27 22.74 5.18 15.71
CA ILE A 27 23.02 5.58 14.32
C ILE A 27 21.90 5.08 13.39
N LEU A 28 21.44 3.82 13.52
CA LEU A 28 20.33 3.29 12.74
C LEU A 28 19.05 4.09 12.97
N TYR A 29 18.79 4.51 14.20
CA TYR A 29 17.65 5.38 14.51
C TYR A 29 17.79 6.76 13.85
N LEU A 30 18.99 7.33 13.85
CA LEU A 30 19.27 8.63 13.23
C LEU A 30 19.09 8.63 11.71
N ILE A 31 19.51 7.53 11.04
CA ILE A 31 19.42 7.39 9.58
C ILE A 31 18.15 6.67 9.11
N ARG A 32 17.18 6.44 10.00
CA ARG A 32 15.95 5.67 9.68
C ARG A 32 15.24 6.15 8.43
N ASP A 33 15.17 7.47 8.21
CA ASP A 33 14.48 8.03 7.06
C ASP A 33 15.21 7.69 5.75
N ILE A 34 16.54 7.70 5.77
CA ILE A 34 17.37 7.26 4.63
C ILE A 34 17.17 5.77 4.37
N LEU A 35 17.11 4.94 5.42
CA LEU A 35 16.84 3.50 5.28
C LEU A 35 15.47 3.25 4.65
N ILE A 36 14.47 4.04 5.03
CA ILE A 36 13.14 4.01 4.43
C ILE A 36 13.23 4.33 2.94
N TRP A 37 13.92 5.40 2.54
CA TRP A 37 14.11 5.76 1.13
C TRP A 37 14.82 4.67 0.33
N VAL A 38 15.83 4.05 0.90
CA VAL A 38 16.53 2.91 0.26
C VAL A 38 15.59 1.73 0.07
N ILE A 39 14.78 1.38 1.07
CA ILE A 39 13.79 0.29 0.98
C ILE A 39 12.76 0.60 -0.12
N PHE A 40 12.23 1.83 -0.17
CA PHE A 40 11.31 2.24 -1.23
C PHE A 40 11.95 2.17 -2.62
N SER A 41 13.17 2.67 -2.75
CA SER A 41 13.94 2.63 -4.00
C SER A 41 14.15 1.19 -4.47
N LEU A 42 14.46 0.29 -3.55
CA LEU A 42 14.63 -1.13 -3.83
C LEU A 42 13.33 -1.77 -4.31
N ILE A 43 12.21 -1.44 -3.67
CA ILE A 43 10.89 -1.97 -4.07
C ILE A 43 10.50 -1.47 -5.45
N ILE A 44 10.70 -0.18 -5.75
CA ILE A 44 10.44 0.38 -7.08
C ILE A 44 11.33 -0.31 -8.13
N ALA A 45 12.61 -0.49 -7.85
CA ALA A 45 13.53 -1.19 -8.74
C ALA A 45 13.08 -2.64 -9.02
N VAL A 46 12.67 -3.36 -7.98
CA VAL A 46 12.15 -4.73 -8.09
C VAL A 46 10.83 -4.76 -8.86
N LEU A 47 9.94 -3.80 -8.63
CA LEU A 47 8.65 -3.68 -9.30
C LEU A 47 8.81 -3.47 -10.81
N PHE A 48 9.77 -2.65 -11.22
CA PHE A 48 9.98 -2.31 -12.62
C PHE A 48 10.84 -3.34 -13.38
N ASN A 49 11.51 -4.23 -12.64
CA ASN A 49 12.39 -5.25 -13.22
C ASN A 49 11.70 -6.14 -14.30
N PRO A 50 10.45 -6.64 -14.14
CA PRO A 50 9.77 -7.38 -15.18
C PRO A 50 9.58 -6.60 -16.48
N ALA A 51 9.21 -5.31 -16.40
CA ALA A 51 9.02 -4.43 -17.56
C ALA A 51 10.37 -4.16 -18.26
N ILE A 52 11.42 -3.88 -17.48
CA ILE A 52 12.78 -3.69 -18.00
C ILE A 52 13.26 -4.95 -18.71
N ASN A 53 13.07 -6.13 -18.11
CA ASN A 53 13.47 -7.39 -18.69
C ASN A 53 12.66 -7.74 -19.95
N PHE A 54 11.39 -7.34 -20.02
CA PHE A 54 10.59 -7.48 -21.23
C PHE A 54 11.18 -6.66 -22.39
N LEU A 55 11.55 -5.39 -22.17
CA LEU A 55 12.21 -4.56 -23.19
C LEU A 55 13.58 -5.12 -23.60
N ARG A 56 14.34 -5.69 -22.67
CA ARG A 56 15.61 -6.36 -22.96
C ARG A 56 15.43 -7.59 -23.88
N LYS A 57 14.34 -8.34 -23.74
CA LYS A 57 14.01 -9.42 -24.67
C LYS A 57 13.78 -8.90 -26.09
N LEU A 58 13.37 -7.65 -26.25
CA LEU A 58 13.27 -6.96 -27.55
C LEU A 58 14.61 -6.39 -28.03
N LYS A 59 15.75 -6.82 -27.43
CA LYS A 59 17.13 -6.41 -27.75
C LYS A 59 17.44 -4.93 -27.46
N ILE A 60 16.64 -4.26 -26.63
CA ILE A 60 16.91 -2.89 -26.19
C ILE A 60 17.99 -2.92 -25.09
N PRO A 61 19.03 -2.09 -25.17
CA PRO A 61 20.05 -1.99 -24.12
C PRO A 61 19.45 -1.66 -22.75
N ARG A 62 20.03 -2.21 -21.66
CA ARG A 62 19.48 -2.07 -20.31
C ARG A 62 19.26 -0.61 -19.90
N VAL A 63 20.23 0.26 -20.17
CA VAL A 63 20.13 1.68 -19.83
C VAL A 63 18.90 2.33 -20.45
N LEU A 64 18.69 2.11 -21.75
CA LEU A 64 17.51 2.62 -22.46
C LEU A 64 16.21 2.00 -21.95
N SER A 65 16.21 0.69 -21.65
CA SER A 65 15.05 0.00 -21.09
C SER A 65 14.67 0.58 -19.72
N VAL A 66 15.65 0.83 -18.85
CA VAL A 66 15.42 1.43 -17.54
C VAL A 66 14.86 2.85 -17.69
N ILE A 67 15.53 3.72 -18.44
CA ILE A 67 15.08 5.10 -18.65
C ILE A 67 13.67 5.11 -19.23
N PHE A 68 13.39 4.29 -20.25
CA PHE A 68 12.08 4.23 -20.88
C PHE A 68 10.99 3.81 -19.90
N VAL A 69 11.20 2.75 -19.11
CA VAL A 69 10.22 2.27 -18.13
C VAL A 69 9.94 3.34 -17.07
N TYR A 70 10.98 3.98 -16.54
CA TYR A 70 10.82 5.02 -15.53
C TYR A 70 10.08 6.24 -16.09
N VAL A 71 10.49 6.75 -17.25
CA VAL A 71 9.82 7.89 -17.91
C VAL A 71 8.38 7.53 -18.28
N ALA A 72 8.13 6.33 -18.81
CA ALA A 72 6.77 5.91 -19.17
C ALA A 72 5.88 5.78 -17.94
N VAL A 73 6.32 5.08 -16.88
CA VAL A 73 5.49 4.87 -15.69
C VAL A 73 5.24 6.17 -14.94
N PHE A 74 6.30 6.93 -14.61
CA PHE A 74 6.13 8.19 -13.90
C PHE A 74 5.50 9.28 -14.76
N GLY A 75 5.74 9.28 -16.08
CA GLY A 75 5.10 10.17 -17.02
C GLY A 75 3.60 9.90 -17.14
N ILE A 76 3.19 8.64 -17.33
CA ILE A 76 1.77 8.26 -17.36
C ILE A 76 1.10 8.59 -16.02
N PHE A 77 1.74 8.27 -14.90
CA PHE A 77 1.21 8.57 -13.57
C PHE A 77 1.08 10.07 -13.32
N GLY A 78 2.09 10.85 -13.71
CA GLY A 78 2.05 12.32 -13.64
C GLY A 78 0.94 12.92 -14.52
N LEU A 79 0.76 12.42 -15.75
CA LEU A 79 -0.34 12.85 -16.62
C LEU A 79 -1.71 12.47 -16.04
N LEU A 80 -1.84 11.26 -15.49
CA LEU A 80 -3.08 10.86 -14.83
C LEU A 80 -3.41 11.80 -13.67
N ILE A 81 -2.46 12.09 -12.79
CA ILE A 81 -2.66 13.05 -11.69
C ILE A 81 -3.01 14.43 -12.24
N TYR A 82 -2.28 14.91 -13.23
CA TYR A 82 -2.50 16.24 -13.82
C TYR A 82 -3.93 16.43 -14.35
N TYR A 83 -4.49 15.42 -15.02
CA TYR A 83 -5.85 15.50 -15.56
C TYR A 83 -6.94 15.14 -14.55
N THR A 84 -6.68 14.17 -13.66
CA THR A 84 -7.73 13.65 -12.77
C THR A 84 -7.86 14.44 -11.48
N LEU A 85 -6.75 14.95 -10.94
CA LEU A 85 -6.75 15.63 -9.64
C LEU A 85 -7.57 16.93 -9.63
N PRO A 86 -7.46 17.84 -10.62
CA PRO A 86 -8.30 19.04 -10.67
C PRO A 86 -9.80 18.71 -10.80
N MET A 87 -10.14 17.70 -11.60
CA MET A 87 -11.51 17.21 -11.74
C MET A 87 -12.04 16.67 -10.41
N PHE A 88 -11.26 15.84 -9.74
CA PHE A 88 -11.60 15.26 -8.43
C PHE A 88 -11.83 16.34 -7.36
N ILE A 89 -10.91 17.31 -7.27
CA ILE A 89 -11.03 18.44 -6.33
C ILE A 89 -12.28 19.26 -6.63
N SER A 90 -12.53 19.60 -7.90
CA SER A 90 -13.72 20.38 -8.29
C SER A 90 -15.03 19.65 -7.97
N GLU A 91 -15.07 18.32 -8.13
CA GLU A 91 -16.24 17.51 -7.81
C GLU A 91 -16.49 17.45 -6.28
N ILE A 92 -15.42 17.33 -5.47
CA ILE A 92 -15.54 17.39 -4.00
C ILE A 92 -16.06 18.76 -3.54
N GLN A 93 -15.52 19.85 -4.10
CA GLN A 93 -15.94 21.20 -3.76
C GLN A 93 -17.41 21.44 -4.15
N GLN A 94 -17.83 21.02 -5.33
CA GLN A 94 -19.23 21.10 -5.73
C GLN A 94 -20.13 20.28 -4.80
N PHE A 95 -19.73 19.06 -4.47
CA PHE A 95 -20.48 18.26 -3.52
C PHE A 95 -20.60 18.93 -2.16
N ALA A 96 -19.52 19.49 -1.63
CA ALA A 96 -19.51 20.21 -0.35
C ALA A 96 -20.46 21.41 -0.36
N GLN A 97 -20.53 22.17 -1.46
CA GLN A 97 -21.44 23.33 -1.63
C GLN A 97 -22.92 22.90 -1.66
N PHE A 98 -23.24 21.82 -2.34
CA PHE A 98 -24.62 21.33 -2.49
C PHE A 98 -25.05 20.37 -1.37
N PHE A 99 -24.13 19.94 -0.53
CA PHE A 99 -24.42 18.97 0.53
C PHE A 99 -25.55 19.40 1.49
N PRO A 100 -25.66 20.66 1.94
CA PRO A 100 -26.77 21.10 2.77
C PRO A 100 -28.15 20.87 2.11
N GLN A 101 -28.27 21.20 0.83
CA GLN A 101 -29.51 21.03 0.06
C GLN A 101 -29.89 19.54 -0.12
N TYR A 102 -28.89 18.69 -0.30
CA TYR A 102 -29.11 17.25 -0.39
C TYR A 102 -29.55 16.67 0.96
N PHE A 103 -28.94 17.13 2.04
CA PHE A 103 -29.23 16.65 3.38
C PHE A 103 -30.65 17.04 3.83
N GLU A 104 -31.12 18.24 3.50
CA GLU A 104 -32.50 18.67 3.78
C GLU A 104 -33.54 17.75 3.17
N LYS A 105 -33.26 17.10 2.04
CA LYS A 105 -34.17 16.13 1.40
C LYS A 105 -34.25 14.79 2.14
N ILE A 106 -33.19 14.43 2.87
CA ILE A 106 -33.08 13.15 3.57
C ILE A 106 -33.46 13.29 5.05
N ALA A 107 -33.32 14.47 5.61
CA ALA A 107 -33.60 14.74 7.04
C ALA A 107 -35.04 14.39 7.47
N PRO A 108 -36.12 14.68 6.70
CA PRO A 108 -37.48 14.34 7.10
C PRO A 108 -37.73 12.85 7.31
N PRO A 109 -37.34 11.93 6.39
CA PRO A 109 -37.53 10.50 6.62
C PRO A 109 -36.65 9.94 7.77
N LEU A 110 -35.48 10.53 8.04
CA LEU A 110 -34.61 10.11 9.14
C LEU A 110 -35.14 10.54 10.50
N ARG A 111 -35.76 11.74 10.59
CA ARG A 111 -36.47 12.19 11.80
C ARG A 111 -37.65 11.29 12.14
N GLY A 112 -38.36 10.80 11.12
CA GLY A 112 -39.47 9.84 11.30
C GLY A 112 -39.04 8.48 11.85
N LEU A 113 -37.76 8.13 11.80
CA LEU A 113 -37.17 6.91 12.36
C LEU A 113 -36.69 7.06 13.82
N GLY A 114 -36.95 8.20 14.48
CA GLY A 114 -36.59 8.44 15.87
C GLY A 114 -35.10 8.61 16.16
N VAL A 115 -34.31 8.99 15.15
CA VAL A 115 -32.88 9.25 15.31
C VAL A 115 -32.69 10.69 15.82
N GLU A 116 -32.74 10.89 17.13
CA GLU A 116 -32.59 12.18 17.82
C GLU A 116 -31.21 12.84 17.61
N ALA A 117 -30.23 12.09 17.06
CA ALA A 117 -28.88 12.58 16.76
C ALA A 117 -28.83 13.72 15.71
N PHE A 118 -29.97 14.07 15.11
CA PHE A 118 -30.06 15.10 14.05
C PHE A 118 -30.73 16.42 14.53
N GLU A 119 -30.80 16.67 15.83
CA GLU A 119 -31.29 17.97 16.35
C GLU A 119 -30.40 19.16 15.93
N SER A 120 -29.14 18.91 15.55
CA SER A 120 -28.19 19.90 15.01
C SER A 120 -27.80 19.62 13.56
N VAL A 121 -28.79 19.40 12.69
CA VAL A 121 -28.57 19.19 11.23
C VAL A 121 -27.68 20.28 10.62
N GLU A 122 -27.90 21.52 11.02
CA GLU A 122 -27.12 22.67 10.54
C GLU A 122 -25.65 22.58 11.00
N ALA A 123 -25.39 22.19 12.25
CA ALA A 123 -24.03 22.02 12.76
C ALA A 123 -23.31 20.83 12.09
N PHE A 124 -24.03 19.73 11.85
CA PHE A 124 -23.47 18.57 11.16
C PHE A 124 -23.16 18.89 9.69
N THR A 125 -24.09 19.54 8.97
CA THR A 125 -23.89 19.93 7.57
C THR A 125 -22.76 20.95 7.41
N GLN A 126 -22.65 21.93 8.32
CA GLN A 126 -21.53 22.87 8.33
C GLN A 126 -20.20 22.18 8.64
N SER A 127 -20.17 21.27 9.59
CA SER A 127 -18.97 20.53 9.97
C SER A 127 -18.50 19.63 8.84
N LEU A 128 -19.43 18.92 8.18
CA LEU A 128 -19.10 18.07 7.04
C LEU A 128 -18.71 18.89 5.80
N GLY A 129 -19.39 20.00 5.55
CA GLY A 129 -19.01 20.94 4.48
C GLY A 129 -17.59 21.50 4.66
N LYS A 130 -17.24 21.90 5.90
CA LYS A 130 -15.88 22.33 6.24
C LYS A 130 -14.87 21.19 6.09
N ALA A 131 -15.21 19.98 6.56
CA ALA A 131 -14.36 18.81 6.42
C ALA A 131 -14.12 18.42 4.96
N LEU A 132 -15.13 18.54 4.09
CA LEU A 132 -14.99 18.28 2.66
C LEU A 132 -14.19 19.38 1.95
N GLN A 133 -14.33 20.64 2.37
CA GLN A 133 -13.50 21.73 1.85
C GLN A 133 -12.04 21.58 2.29
N SER A 134 -11.79 21.24 3.56
CA SER A 134 -10.42 20.95 4.02
C SER A 134 -9.84 19.71 3.36
N ALA A 135 -10.64 18.67 3.12
CA ALA A 135 -10.19 17.46 2.44
C ALA A 135 -9.57 17.73 1.06
N SER A 136 -10.05 18.74 0.33
CA SER A 136 -9.44 19.12 -0.96
C SER A 136 -8.02 19.67 -0.81
N ALA A 137 -7.74 20.44 0.26
CA ALA A 137 -6.41 20.92 0.61
C ALA A 137 -5.55 19.80 1.23
N ASP A 138 -6.19 18.96 2.05
CA ASP A 138 -5.54 17.82 2.70
C ASP A 138 -5.11 16.74 1.71
N ILE A 139 -5.85 16.54 0.59
CA ILE A 139 -5.45 15.62 -0.49
C ILE A 139 -4.13 16.08 -1.12
N LEU A 140 -3.97 17.37 -1.41
CA LEU A 140 -2.72 17.89 -1.94
C LEU A 140 -1.58 17.77 -0.94
N SER A 141 -1.85 18.06 0.33
CA SER A 141 -0.90 17.88 1.42
C SER A 141 -0.57 16.41 1.64
N ALA A 142 -1.57 15.52 1.60
CA ALA A 142 -1.37 14.07 1.72
C ALA A 142 -0.55 13.51 0.57
N LEU A 143 -0.76 13.97 -0.67
CA LEU A 143 0.09 13.61 -1.80
C LEU A 143 1.52 14.10 -1.61
N ALA A 144 1.71 15.34 -1.15
CA ALA A 144 3.05 15.87 -0.86
C ALA A 144 3.73 15.08 0.27
N VAL A 145 3.01 14.71 1.32
CA VAL A 145 3.51 13.87 2.43
C VAL A 145 3.72 12.43 1.98
N PHE A 146 2.83 11.87 1.15
CA PHE A 146 2.95 10.51 0.62
C PHE A 146 4.24 10.32 -0.18
N PHE A 147 4.60 11.31 -0.98
CA PHE A 147 5.86 11.32 -1.69
C PHE A 147 7.04 11.81 -0.84
N GLY A 148 6.83 12.10 0.47
CA GLY A 148 7.87 12.59 1.38
C GLY A 148 8.40 13.99 1.04
N GLY A 149 7.60 14.77 0.31
CA GLY A 149 8.02 16.02 -0.31
C GLY A 149 8.78 15.80 -1.63
N VAL A 150 8.93 16.86 -2.42
CA VAL A 150 9.58 16.79 -3.74
C VAL A 150 11.03 16.28 -3.63
N GLY A 151 11.76 16.67 -2.59
CA GLY A 151 13.15 16.28 -2.40
C GLY A 151 13.34 14.78 -2.17
N SER A 152 12.62 14.19 -1.24
CA SER A 152 12.70 12.74 -0.95
C SER A 152 12.21 11.88 -2.11
N THR A 153 11.18 12.33 -2.83
CA THR A 153 10.71 11.65 -4.04
C THR A 153 11.79 11.58 -5.11
N ILE A 154 12.49 12.70 -5.36
CA ILE A 154 13.61 12.73 -6.31
C ILE A 154 14.71 11.77 -5.86
N VAL A 155 15.08 11.78 -4.58
CA VAL A 155 16.10 10.86 -4.05
C VAL A 155 15.67 9.40 -4.23
N VAL A 156 14.43 9.04 -3.87
CA VAL A 156 13.91 7.67 -3.99
C VAL A 156 13.90 7.22 -5.45
N ILE A 157 13.40 8.05 -6.37
CA ILE A 157 13.38 7.72 -7.81
C ILE A 157 14.80 7.58 -8.36
N THR A 158 15.69 8.49 -7.98
CA THR A 158 17.10 8.45 -8.41
C THR A 158 17.79 7.19 -7.91
N LEU A 159 17.66 6.86 -6.63
CA LEU A 159 18.20 5.62 -6.07
C LEU A 159 17.60 4.38 -6.74
N ALA A 160 16.28 4.36 -6.97
CA ALA A 160 15.61 3.25 -7.66
C ALA A 160 16.14 3.08 -9.09
N LEU A 161 16.35 4.18 -9.81
CA LEU A 161 16.92 4.18 -11.15
C LEU A 161 18.35 3.61 -11.15
N PHE A 162 19.22 4.04 -10.24
CA PHE A 162 20.56 3.49 -10.11
C PHE A 162 20.55 2.01 -9.74
N LEU A 163 19.69 1.58 -8.79
CA LEU A 163 19.51 0.16 -8.44
C LEU A 163 19.02 -0.66 -9.64
N SER A 164 18.15 -0.09 -10.48
CA SER A 164 17.68 -0.75 -11.70
C SER A 164 18.74 -0.80 -12.80
N LEU A 165 19.64 0.18 -12.89
CA LEU A 165 20.75 0.19 -13.83
C LEU A 165 21.80 -0.87 -13.49
N GLU A 166 22.03 -1.16 -12.22
CA GLU A 166 23.00 -2.14 -11.77
C GLU A 166 22.38 -3.55 -11.72
N GLU A 167 22.72 -4.40 -12.69
CA GLU A 167 22.08 -5.71 -12.88
C GLU A 167 22.28 -6.68 -11.70
N LYS A 168 23.45 -6.61 -11.06
CA LYS A 168 23.86 -7.51 -9.96
C LYS A 168 24.31 -6.80 -8.71
N GLY A 169 23.94 -5.52 -8.53
CA GLY A 169 24.40 -4.72 -7.39
C GLY A 169 24.00 -5.32 -6.06
N MET A 170 22.73 -5.66 -5.92
CA MET A 170 22.23 -6.30 -4.71
C MET A 170 22.79 -7.70 -4.48
N GLU A 171 22.98 -8.49 -5.54
CA GLU A 171 23.64 -9.79 -5.45
C GLU A 171 25.08 -9.66 -4.94
N LYS A 172 25.84 -8.68 -5.46
CA LYS A 172 27.21 -8.40 -4.99
C LYS A 172 27.24 -7.99 -3.51
N ILE A 173 26.30 -7.13 -3.09
CA ILE A 173 26.19 -6.72 -1.69
C ILE A 173 25.87 -7.93 -0.80
N ILE A 174 24.92 -8.75 -1.22
CA ILE A 174 24.54 -9.98 -0.51
C ILE A 174 25.75 -10.91 -0.39
N ARG A 175 26.47 -11.15 -1.48
CA ARG A 175 27.70 -11.97 -1.48
C ARG A 175 28.79 -11.43 -0.54
N LEU A 176 28.93 -10.11 -0.48
CA LEU A 176 29.92 -9.45 0.37
C LEU A 176 29.57 -9.57 1.87
N LEU A 177 28.28 -9.46 2.21
CA LEU A 177 27.82 -9.44 3.60
C LEU A 177 27.50 -10.83 4.16
N THR A 178 27.32 -11.83 3.29
CA THR A 178 26.92 -13.17 3.70
C THR A 178 28.12 -14.12 3.76
N PRO A 179 28.31 -14.87 4.86
CA PRO A 179 29.31 -15.92 4.92
C PRO A 179 29.12 -16.95 3.79
N LYS A 180 30.21 -17.41 3.17
CA LYS A 180 30.19 -18.34 2.02
C LYS A 180 29.26 -19.55 2.20
N ARG A 181 29.13 -20.06 3.42
CA ARG A 181 28.26 -21.19 3.76
C ARG A 181 26.77 -20.93 3.46
N TYR A 182 26.32 -19.68 3.55
CA TYR A 182 24.91 -19.30 3.42
C TYR A 182 24.63 -18.48 2.17
N GLU A 183 25.64 -18.19 1.36
CA GLU A 183 25.56 -17.28 0.21
C GLU A 183 24.47 -17.70 -0.79
N ASP A 184 24.50 -18.94 -1.26
CA ASP A 184 23.54 -19.47 -2.25
C ASP A 184 22.11 -19.48 -1.70
N TYR A 185 21.96 -19.77 -0.41
CA TYR A 185 20.65 -19.76 0.24
C TYR A 185 20.07 -18.35 0.34
N VAL A 186 20.88 -17.37 0.72
CA VAL A 186 20.44 -15.96 0.80
C VAL A 186 20.14 -15.39 -0.59
N LEU A 187 20.92 -15.74 -1.59
CA LEU A 187 20.66 -15.33 -2.98
C LEU A 187 19.36 -15.95 -3.51
N PHE A 188 19.12 -17.23 -3.25
CA PHE A 188 17.85 -17.88 -3.60
C PHE A 188 16.65 -17.18 -2.92
N LEU A 189 16.76 -16.85 -1.63
CA LEU A 189 15.72 -16.11 -0.91
C LEU A 189 15.51 -14.73 -1.51
N TRP A 190 16.57 -14.05 -1.91
CA TRP A 190 16.51 -12.74 -2.55
C TRP A 190 15.73 -12.80 -3.88
N GLU A 191 16.08 -13.72 -4.76
CA GLU A 191 15.41 -13.91 -6.06
C GLU A 191 13.93 -14.25 -5.88
N LYS A 192 13.63 -15.16 -4.95
CA LYS A 192 12.27 -15.55 -4.60
C LYS A 192 11.46 -14.37 -4.04
N SER A 193 12.09 -13.55 -3.20
CA SER A 193 11.47 -12.34 -2.64
C SER A 193 11.16 -11.30 -3.72
N GLN A 194 12.08 -11.05 -4.64
CA GLN A 194 11.84 -10.14 -5.77
C GLN A 194 10.63 -10.58 -6.60
N THR A 195 10.58 -11.86 -6.97
CA THR A 195 9.48 -12.40 -7.77
C THR A 195 8.14 -12.26 -7.07
N LYS A 196 8.11 -12.46 -5.74
CA LYS A 196 6.88 -12.32 -4.95
C LYS A 196 6.43 -10.88 -4.81
N VAL A 197 7.34 -9.98 -4.48
CA VAL A 197 7.04 -8.56 -4.32
C VAL A 197 6.53 -7.98 -5.64
N SER A 198 7.26 -8.17 -6.74
CA SER A 198 6.86 -7.63 -8.04
C SER A 198 5.55 -8.22 -8.55
N GLY A 199 5.35 -9.52 -8.36
CA GLY A 199 4.11 -10.20 -8.74
C GLY A 199 2.90 -9.72 -7.94
N TRP A 200 3.06 -9.54 -6.62
CA TRP A 200 1.98 -9.02 -5.78
C TRP A 200 1.59 -7.58 -6.15
N PHE A 201 2.58 -6.69 -6.32
CA PHE A 201 2.31 -5.31 -6.73
C PHE A 201 1.64 -5.24 -8.11
N GLY A 202 2.15 -6.01 -9.09
CA GLY A 202 1.56 -6.06 -10.42
C GLY A 202 0.11 -6.53 -10.39
N ALA A 203 -0.17 -7.61 -9.65
CA ALA A 203 -1.53 -8.09 -9.44
C ALA A 203 -2.41 -7.03 -8.78
N ARG A 204 -1.88 -6.32 -7.77
CA ARG A 204 -2.64 -5.31 -7.03
C ARG A 204 -3.00 -4.10 -7.91
N VAL A 205 -2.07 -3.61 -8.71
CA VAL A 205 -2.35 -2.54 -9.69
C VAL A 205 -3.45 -2.96 -10.67
N LEU A 206 -3.39 -4.19 -11.19
CA LEU A 206 -4.41 -4.69 -12.12
C LEU A 206 -5.79 -4.79 -11.45
N THR A 207 -5.87 -5.26 -10.19
CA THR A 207 -7.15 -5.31 -9.48
C THR A 207 -7.70 -3.93 -9.17
N CYS A 208 -6.86 -2.95 -8.84
CA CYS A 208 -7.27 -1.55 -8.66
C CYS A 208 -7.86 -0.96 -9.94
N ILE A 209 -7.23 -1.18 -11.08
CA ILE A 209 -7.72 -0.73 -12.39
C ILE A 209 -9.05 -1.40 -12.72
N PHE A 210 -9.15 -2.72 -12.51
CA PHE A 210 -10.39 -3.46 -12.74
C PHE A 210 -11.56 -2.93 -11.89
N VAL A 211 -11.35 -2.78 -10.58
CA VAL A 211 -12.38 -2.26 -9.67
C VAL A 211 -12.78 -0.84 -10.05
N GLY A 212 -11.80 0.04 -10.34
CA GLY A 212 -12.07 1.41 -10.77
C GLY A 212 -12.92 1.46 -12.04
N ILE A 213 -12.55 0.71 -13.09
CA ILE A 213 -13.29 0.69 -14.36
C ILE A 213 -14.68 0.07 -14.18
N ALA A 214 -14.79 -1.07 -13.51
CA ALA A 214 -16.06 -1.77 -13.32
C ALA A 214 -17.04 -0.93 -12.49
N PHE A 215 -16.54 -0.29 -11.44
CA PHE A 215 -17.36 0.58 -10.61
C PHE A 215 -17.75 1.86 -11.34
N PHE A 216 -16.84 2.46 -12.13
CA PHE A 216 -17.16 3.60 -13.00
C PHE A 216 -18.29 3.28 -13.97
N ALA A 217 -18.22 2.14 -14.65
CA ALA A 217 -19.28 1.70 -15.55
C ALA A 217 -20.63 1.54 -14.81
N THR A 218 -20.61 0.95 -13.60
CA THR A 218 -21.79 0.83 -12.75
C THR A 218 -22.39 2.19 -12.40
N LEU A 219 -21.56 3.12 -11.91
CA LEU A 219 -22.05 4.45 -11.51
C LEU A 219 -22.57 5.26 -12.72
N LYS A 220 -21.96 5.10 -13.88
CA LYS A 220 -22.45 5.73 -15.13
C LYS A 220 -23.80 5.16 -15.58
N LEU A 221 -24.00 3.84 -15.44
CA LEU A 221 -25.26 3.18 -15.76
C LEU A 221 -26.44 3.76 -14.93
N PHE A 222 -26.18 4.07 -13.65
CA PHE A 222 -27.16 4.71 -12.76
C PHE A 222 -27.18 6.25 -12.86
N SER A 223 -26.46 6.83 -13.81
CA SER A 223 -26.36 8.28 -13.97
C SER A 223 -25.95 9.02 -12.67
N VAL A 224 -25.11 8.35 -11.85
CA VAL A 224 -24.59 8.93 -10.62
C VAL A 224 -23.71 10.13 -10.94
N LYS A 225 -24.03 11.28 -10.35
CA LYS A 225 -23.19 12.48 -10.42
C LYS A 225 -21.82 12.15 -9.77
N TYR A 226 -20.74 12.68 -10.33
CA TYR A 226 -19.37 12.43 -9.83
C TYR A 226 -18.92 10.95 -9.87
N ALA A 227 -19.46 10.18 -10.83
CA ALA A 227 -19.14 8.77 -11.02
C ALA A 227 -17.63 8.52 -11.16
N PHE A 228 -16.92 9.42 -11.81
CA PHE A 228 -15.48 9.31 -12.02
C PHE A 228 -14.70 9.39 -10.69
N SER A 229 -15.00 10.40 -9.85
CA SER A 229 -14.31 10.57 -8.57
C SER A 229 -14.57 9.42 -7.60
N LEU A 230 -15.81 8.93 -7.52
CA LEU A 230 -16.16 7.78 -6.68
C LEU A 230 -15.45 6.50 -7.15
N ALA A 231 -15.42 6.27 -8.45
CA ALA A 231 -14.75 5.11 -9.04
C ALA A 231 -13.23 5.18 -8.90
N LEU A 232 -12.65 6.37 -9.11
CA LEU A 232 -11.22 6.61 -8.90
C LEU A 232 -10.83 6.36 -7.44
N LEU A 233 -11.63 6.90 -6.50
CA LEU A 233 -11.44 6.67 -5.08
C LEU A 233 -11.50 5.18 -4.74
N ALA A 234 -12.51 4.47 -5.26
CA ALA A 234 -12.65 3.02 -5.04
C ALA A 234 -11.47 2.23 -5.62
N GLY A 235 -11.03 2.57 -6.83
CA GLY A 235 -9.86 1.94 -7.46
C GLY A 235 -8.57 2.19 -6.67
N VAL A 236 -8.31 3.43 -6.25
CA VAL A 236 -7.11 3.79 -5.48
C VAL A 236 -7.13 3.15 -4.09
N LEU A 237 -8.24 3.27 -3.36
CA LEU A 237 -8.37 2.68 -2.02
C LEU A 237 -8.31 1.16 -2.06
N ASN A 238 -8.73 0.53 -3.17
CA ASN A 238 -8.64 -0.94 -3.33
C ASN A 238 -7.20 -1.46 -3.24
N PHE A 239 -6.20 -0.59 -3.31
CA PHE A 239 -4.80 -0.97 -3.08
C PHE A 239 -4.58 -1.51 -1.65
N ILE A 240 -5.34 -1.04 -0.67
CA ILE A 240 -5.34 -1.51 0.71
C ILE A 240 -6.43 -2.59 0.85
N PRO A 241 -6.06 -3.88 0.98
CA PRO A 241 -7.03 -4.96 1.08
C PRO A 241 -8.00 -4.76 2.25
N ILE A 242 -9.25 -5.15 2.07
CA ILE A 242 -10.32 -5.10 3.06
C ILE A 242 -10.74 -3.68 3.42
N LEU A 243 -9.82 -2.83 3.89
CA LEU A 243 -10.13 -1.46 4.30
C LEU A 243 -10.56 -0.59 3.10
N GLY A 244 -9.87 -0.72 1.97
CA GLY A 244 -10.18 0.05 0.77
C GLY A 244 -11.61 -0.14 0.28
N PRO A 245 -12.04 -1.38 0.00
CA PRO A 245 -13.42 -1.67 -0.40
C PRO A 245 -14.48 -1.22 0.60
N VAL A 246 -14.24 -1.43 1.91
CA VAL A 246 -15.20 -1.03 2.95
C VAL A 246 -15.37 0.48 2.99
N VAL A 247 -14.26 1.22 3.03
CA VAL A 247 -14.30 2.69 3.09
C VAL A 247 -14.88 3.28 1.81
N SER A 248 -14.44 2.83 0.64
CA SER A 248 -14.96 3.35 -0.63
C SER A 248 -16.43 2.99 -0.87
N GLY A 249 -16.85 1.78 -0.48
CA GLY A 249 -18.24 1.35 -0.53
C GLY A 249 -19.15 2.17 0.39
N ALA A 250 -18.70 2.45 1.62
CA ALA A 250 -19.44 3.30 2.56
C ALA A 250 -19.57 4.74 2.06
N ILE A 251 -18.47 5.33 1.55
CA ILE A 251 -18.50 6.66 0.96
C ILE A 251 -19.45 6.71 -0.25
N ALA A 252 -19.36 5.74 -1.15
CA ALA A 252 -20.24 5.69 -2.32
C ALA A 252 -21.71 5.51 -1.93
N PHE A 253 -21.99 4.64 -0.94
CA PHE A 253 -23.36 4.47 -0.43
C PHE A 253 -23.95 5.77 0.08
N ILE A 254 -23.25 6.45 1.00
CA ILE A 254 -23.70 7.71 1.59
C ILE A 254 -23.90 8.75 0.49
N PHE A 255 -22.96 8.83 -0.45
CA PHE A 255 -23.00 9.79 -1.54
C PHE A 255 -24.22 9.57 -2.46
N ILE A 256 -24.48 8.32 -2.87
CA ILE A 256 -25.59 7.97 -3.78
C ILE A 256 -26.92 8.13 -3.04
N LEU A 257 -26.98 7.75 -1.76
CA LEU A 257 -28.16 7.93 -0.90
C LEU A 257 -28.58 9.40 -0.87
N VAL A 258 -27.61 10.30 -0.68
CA VAL A 258 -27.84 11.75 -0.59
C VAL A 258 -28.22 12.37 -1.93
N THR A 259 -27.56 11.95 -3.01
CA THR A 259 -27.70 12.60 -4.33
C THR A 259 -28.85 12.05 -5.19
N LEU A 260 -29.23 10.81 -5.00
CA LEU A 260 -30.27 10.12 -5.78
C LEU A 260 -31.39 9.60 -4.86
N ASN A 261 -31.31 8.35 -4.46
CA ASN A 261 -32.29 7.73 -3.58
C ASN A 261 -31.73 6.44 -2.92
N PHE A 262 -32.46 5.95 -1.91
CA PHE A 262 -32.09 4.77 -1.13
C PHE A 262 -31.94 3.50 -1.99
N TRP A 263 -32.87 3.27 -2.93
CA TRP A 263 -32.87 2.03 -3.73
C TRP A 263 -31.66 1.96 -4.68
N ILE A 264 -31.32 3.07 -5.31
CA ILE A 264 -30.13 3.14 -6.19
C ILE A 264 -28.85 2.99 -5.34
N ALA A 265 -28.79 3.58 -4.14
CA ALA A 265 -27.67 3.40 -3.24
C ALA A 265 -27.46 1.94 -2.86
N CYS A 266 -28.54 1.25 -2.45
CA CYS A 266 -28.48 -0.19 -2.15
C CYS A 266 -28.05 -1.02 -3.36
N LEU A 267 -28.61 -0.75 -4.54
CA LEU A 267 -28.29 -1.49 -5.75
C LEU A 267 -26.83 -1.27 -6.18
N ALA A 268 -26.34 -0.04 -6.09
CA ALA A 268 -24.94 0.29 -6.40
C ALA A 268 -23.97 -0.44 -5.45
N VAL A 269 -24.29 -0.53 -4.14
CA VAL A 269 -23.46 -1.27 -3.18
C VAL A 269 -23.53 -2.77 -3.42
N ILE A 270 -24.69 -3.32 -3.77
CA ILE A 270 -24.81 -4.74 -4.13
C ILE A 270 -23.91 -5.05 -5.33
N ILE A 271 -23.98 -4.24 -6.40
CA ILE A 271 -23.14 -4.43 -7.58
C ILE A 271 -21.66 -4.23 -7.22
N PHE A 272 -21.32 -3.22 -6.40
CA PHE A 272 -19.95 -3.03 -5.92
C PHE A 272 -19.46 -4.25 -5.14
N THR A 273 -20.29 -4.84 -4.29
CA THR A 273 -19.97 -6.09 -3.57
C THR A 273 -19.74 -7.26 -4.53
N LEU A 274 -20.56 -7.37 -5.60
CA LEU A 274 -20.33 -8.38 -6.64
C LEU A 274 -19.00 -8.16 -7.37
N ILE A 275 -18.65 -6.89 -7.69
CA ILE A 275 -17.34 -6.54 -8.27
C ILE A 275 -16.21 -6.98 -7.32
N GLN A 276 -16.35 -6.73 -6.01
CA GLN A 276 -15.38 -7.17 -5.00
C GLN A 276 -15.31 -8.71 -4.87
N MET A 277 -16.43 -9.41 -5.00
CA MET A 277 -16.45 -10.88 -5.02
C MET A 277 -15.71 -11.43 -6.26
N ILE A 278 -15.91 -10.82 -7.43
CA ILE A 278 -15.18 -11.19 -8.66
C ILE A 278 -13.67 -10.89 -8.48
N GLU A 279 -13.33 -9.73 -7.94
CA GLU A 279 -11.95 -9.37 -7.63
C GLU A 279 -11.30 -10.39 -6.70
N GLY A 280 -11.91 -10.64 -5.55
CA GLY A 280 -11.35 -11.50 -4.50
C GLY A 280 -11.32 -12.99 -4.85
N ASN A 281 -12.38 -13.52 -5.48
CA ASN A 281 -12.55 -14.97 -5.72
C ASN A 281 -12.03 -15.42 -7.10
N ILE A 282 -11.97 -14.51 -8.08
CA ILE A 282 -11.56 -14.86 -9.45
C ILE A 282 -10.25 -14.16 -9.82
N LEU A 283 -10.25 -12.83 -9.79
CA LEU A 283 -9.13 -12.06 -10.32
C LEU A 283 -7.87 -12.16 -9.45
N THR A 284 -8.04 -11.98 -8.14
CA THR A 284 -6.92 -12.11 -7.19
C THR A 284 -6.29 -13.49 -7.23
N PRO A 285 -7.01 -14.64 -7.13
CA PRO A 285 -6.39 -15.95 -7.27
C PRO A 285 -5.73 -16.18 -8.64
N LEU A 286 -6.34 -15.69 -9.71
CA LEU A 286 -5.78 -15.82 -11.06
C LEU A 286 -4.42 -15.11 -11.18
N LEU A 287 -4.32 -13.91 -10.62
CA LEU A 287 -3.12 -13.08 -10.68
C LEU A 287 -2.08 -13.46 -9.63
N THR A 288 -2.50 -13.90 -8.42
CA THR A 288 -1.61 -14.08 -7.27
C THR A 288 -1.30 -15.52 -6.90
N LYS A 289 -1.84 -16.52 -7.63
CA LYS A 289 -1.64 -17.96 -7.33
C LYS A 289 -0.20 -18.40 -7.03
N ARG A 290 0.79 -17.58 -7.38
CA ARG A 290 2.23 -17.86 -7.20
C ARG A 290 2.94 -16.97 -6.19
N PHE A 291 2.28 -15.91 -5.64
CA PHE A 291 3.05 -14.83 -5.04
C PHE A 291 2.99 -14.73 -3.50
N ILE A 292 1.83 -14.78 -2.87
CA ILE A 292 1.75 -14.64 -1.40
C ILE A 292 0.66 -15.55 -0.85
N GLY A 293 1.05 -16.60 -0.13
CA GLY A 293 0.13 -17.49 0.59
C GLY A 293 -0.04 -17.09 2.06
N LEU A 294 -0.23 -15.78 2.33
CA LEU A 294 -0.45 -15.29 3.70
C LEU A 294 -1.88 -15.57 4.18
N PRO A 295 -2.06 -16.11 5.38
CA PRO A 295 -3.36 -16.14 6.03
C PRO A 295 -3.96 -14.72 6.18
N PRO A 296 -5.29 -14.54 6.01
CA PRO A 296 -5.94 -13.22 6.10
C PRO A 296 -5.63 -12.46 7.39
N VAL A 297 -5.52 -13.17 8.51
CA VAL A 297 -5.17 -12.57 9.82
C VAL A 297 -3.78 -11.93 9.78
N LEU A 298 -2.80 -12.59 9.16
CA LEU A 298 -1.46 -12.04 9.03
C LEU A 298 -1.43 -10.82 8.08
N VAL A 299 -2.29 -10.78 7.07
CA VAL A 299 -2.46 -9.60 6.22
C VAL A 299 -2.95 -8.42 7.05
N LEU A 300 -3.97 -8.60 7.89
CA LEU A 300 -4.50 -7.53 8.76
C LEU A 300 -3.47 -7.05 9.80
N ILE A 301 -2.78 -8.00 10.45
CA ILE A 301 -1.73 -7.66 11.42
C ILE A 301 -0.61 -6.88 10.74
N SER A 302 -0.11 -7.35 9.59
CA SER A 302 0.95 -6.66 8.87
C SER A 302 0.54 -5.27 8.42
N LEU A 303 -0.71 -5.11 7.97
CA LEU A 303 -1.29 -3.81 7.62
C LEU A 303 -1.30 -2.85 8.81
N ALA A 304 -1.78 -3.30 9.97
CA ALA A 304 -1.84 -2.50 11.20
C ALA A 304 -0.44 -2.10 11.69
N VAL A 305 0.50 -3.06 11.70
CA VAL A 305 1.91 -2.81 12.09
C VAL A 305 2.56 -1.85 11.11
N GLY A 306 2.41 -2.08 9.80
CA GLY A 306 2.97 -1.22 8.78
C GLY A 306 2.42 0.21 8.84
N ALA A 307 1.10 0.35 9.01
CA ALA A 307 0.46 1.65 9.18
C ALA A 307 0.98 2.40 10.41
N LYS A 308 1.21 1.70 11.52
CA LYS A 308 1.77 2.30 12.75
C LYS A 308 3.22 2.73 12.58
N LEU A 309 4.03 1.98 11.85
CA LEU A 309 5.46 2.25 11.69
C LEU A 309 5.75 3.34 10.66
N LEU A 310 5.10 3.32 9.51
CA LEU A 310 5.44 4.13 8.35
C LEU A 310 4.19 4.74 7.67
N GLY A 311 3.05 4.82 8.36
CA GLY A 311 1.81 5.35 7.79
C GLY A 311 1.27 4.51 6.62
N ILE A 312 0.64 5.17 5.66
CA ILE A 312 0.01 4.51 4.50
C ILE A 312 1.02 3.71 3.69
N LEU A 313 2.22 4.25 3.49
CA LEU A 313 3.30 3.55 2.78
C LEU A 313 3.72 2.27 3.49
N GLY A 314 3.85 2.35 4.82
CA GLY A 314 4.13 1.17 5.64
C GLY A 314 3.05 0.10 5.53
N ALA A 315 1.77 0.49 5.53
CA ALA A 315 0.67 -0.43 5.33
C ALA A 315 0.77 -1.17 3.99
N ILE A 316 1.07 -0.45 2.92
CA ILE A 316 1.22 -1.01 1.57
C ILE A 316 2.38 -2.02 1.51
N LEU A 317 3.53 -1.65 2.09
CA LEU A 317 4.74 -2.47 2.02
C LEU A 317 4.76 -3.63 3.02
N ALA A 318 3.99 -3.54 4.08
CA ALA A 318 3.97 -4.55 5.14
C ALA A 318 3.49 -5.92 4.63
N ILE A 319 2.56 -5.95 3.68
CA ILE A 319 2.03 -7.22 3.15
C ILE A 319 3.10 -8.04 2.42
N PRO A 320 3.82 -7.50 1.42
CA PRO A 320 4.89 -8.25 0.77
C PRO A 320 6.04 -8.59 1.74
N LEU A 321 6.39 -7.70 2.66
CA LEU A 321 7.42 -7.97 3.67
C LEU A 321 7.00 -9.10 4.61
N ALA A 322 5.77 -9.08 5.11
CA ALA A 322 5.24 -10.15 5.93
C ALA A 322 5.18 -11.49 5.16
N GLY A 323 4.88 -11.45 3.87
CA GLY A 323 4.92 -12.62 3.00
C GLY A 323 6.31 -13.26 2.92
N ILE A 324 7.35 -12.43 2.79
CA ILE A 324 8.74 -12.89 2.79
C ILE A 324 9.11 -13.48 4.14
N ILE A 325 8.80 -12.79 5.23
CA ILE A 325 9.09 -13.26 6.61
C ILE A 325 8.35 -14.57 6.91
N TYR A 326 7.07 -14.64 6.56
CA TYR A 326 6.26 -15.84 6.78
C TYR A 326 6.82 -17.05 6.04
N GLU A 327 7.25 -16.87 4.80
CA GLU A 327 7.83 -17.96 4.03
C GLU A 327 9.18 -18.40 4.56
N PHE A 328 10.03 -17.44 4.93
CA PHE A 328 11.30 -17.73 5.59
C PHE A 328 11.10 -18.55 6.86
N LEU A 329 10.17 -18.15 7.74
CA LEU A 329 9.84 -18.87 8.95
C LEU A 329 9.30 -20.27 8.66
N ARG A 330 8.43 -20.41 7.67
CA ARG A 330 7.86 -21.69 7.26
C ARG A 330 8.93 -22.65 6.74
N ASP A 331 9.81 -22.17 5.89
CA ASP A 331 10.90 -22.98 5.31
C ASP A 331 11.92 -23.37 6.40
N PHE A 332 12.23 -22.44 7.31
CA PHE A 332 13.14 -22.70 8.43
C PHE A 332 12.58 -23.75 9.40
N LEU A 333 11.30 -23.61 9.77
CA LEU A 333 10.63 -24.56 10.67
C LEU A 333 10.38 -25.91 9.99
N GLY A 334 10.14 -25.93 8.67
CA GLY A 334 10.00 -27.15 7.88
C GLY A 334 11.26 -27.99 7.90
N LYS A 335 12.41 -27.41 7.57
CA LYS A 335 13.71 -28.09 7.61
C LYS A 335 14.03 -28.67 9.00
N ARG A 336 13.75 -27.92 10.05
CA ARG A 336 13.97 -28.36 11.43
C ARG A 336 13.07 -29.54 11.84
N LYS A 337 11.89 -29.68 11.25
CA LYS A 337 11.00 -30.83 11.47
C LYS A 337 11.52 -32.07 10.72
N GLU A 338 11.95 -31.92 9.48
CA GLU A 338 12.52 -32.99 8.67
C GLU A 338 13.81 -33.57 9.33
N GLU A 339 14.72 -32.70 9.78
CA GLU A 339 15.93 -33.11 10.52
C GLU A 339 15.60 -33.92 11.79
N LYS A 340 14.54 -33.55 12.53
CA LYS A 340 14.12 -34.29 13.71
C LYS A 340 13.46 -35.64 13.38
N THR A 341 12.79 -35.75 12.25
CA THR A 341 12.12 -36.99 11.83
C THR A 341 13.13 -37.99 11.25
N THR A 342 14.23 -37.51 10.67
CA THR A 342 15.29 -38.34 10.12
C THR A 342 16.29 -38.81 11.19
N ALA A 343 16.27 -38.21 12.38
CA ALA A 343 17.11 -38.52 13.52
C ALA A 343 16.45 -39.49 14.54
N LEU A 344 15.19 -39.90 14.27
CA LEU A 344 14.46 -40.96 14.99
C LEU A 344 14.37 -42.21 14.14
#